data_a3a93ef751e68d59db3e08fd4c0dd90c
#
_entry.id   a3a93ef751e68d59db3e08fd4c0dd90c
#
_cell.length_a   1.000
_cell.length_b   1.000
_cell.length_c   1.000
_cell.angle_alpha   90.00
_cell.angle_beta   90.00
_cell.angle_gamma   90.00
#
_symmetry.space_group_name_H-M   'P 1'
#
loop_
_entity.id
_entity.type
_entity.pdbx_description
1 polymer ?
#
loop_
_entity_poly.entity_id
_entity_poly.type
_entity_poly.pdbx_seq_one_letter_code
_entity_poly.pdbx_strand_id
1 'polypeptide(L)'
;MLIHLVALVRRSLGEGGRRAALGLLMVLLGASRASAQFDFTGSWGPIGTEDVQNDSLPVDYLGLALTDEGRARALAYDESQKSMIDRQCQGWGAAYVVLGPFGLRVSTQTDPATNRVVSYTIDSWEDWNGLTIWMDGRPRPSQYALHTQEGFTTGRWENGALAAHTTHLKVGGFIRKTGVPLSDQATIDWRFYRHDDVVTVLMIATDPLYLVEPEIVSKSFRLSPRPLDYRTPCVPGYEGREPGDDVPHFAPDQNPFADEFIKFYSLPREAVLGYRETLYPEYRKKIRATYVPPPPCKEACGQAGNFVRRREN
;
A
#
# COMPACT_ATOMS: atom_id res chain seq x y z
N MET A 1 5.95 35.78 -29.58
CA MET A 1 7.37 36.08 -29.35
C MET A 1 8.33 35.16 -30.12
N LEU A 2 8.04 33.87 -30.29
CA LEU A 2 8.90 32.93 -31.03
C LEU A 2 8.98 33.20 -32.55
N ILE A 3 7.86 33.62 -33.15
CA ILE A 3 7.75 33.86 -34.61
C ILE A 3 8.62 35.05 -35.08
N HIS A 4 8.79 36.06 -34.24
CA HIS A 4 9.63 37.24 -34.56
C HIS A 4 11.13 36.93 -34.46
N LEU A 5 11.53 36.02 -33.56
CA LEU A 5 12.93 35.61 -33.43
C LEU A 5 13.40 34.78 -34.62
N VAL A 6 12.56 33.91 -35.15
CA VAL A 6 12.85 33.09 -36.33
C VAL A 6 12.98 33.96 -37.61
N ALA A 7 12.20 35.03 -37.71
CA ALA A 7 12.28 35.96 -38.86
C ALA A 7 13.56 36.79 -38.85
N LEU A 8 14.07 37.17 -37.69
CA LEU A 8 15.32 37.95 -37.57
C LEU A 8 16.56 37.11 -37.91
N VAL A 9 16.61 35.86 -37.47
CA VAL A 9 17.73 34.94 -37.76
C VAL A 9 17.78 34.58 -39.26
N ARG A 10 16.64 34.59 -39.95
CA ARG A 10 16.55 34.27 -41.37
C ARG A 10 17.20 35.34 -42.30
N ARG A 11 17.38 36.57 -41.81
CA ARG A 11 17.94 37.70 -42.61
C ARG A 11 19.44 37.87 -42.50
N SER A 12 20.09 37.31 -41.48
CA SER A 12 21.51 37.58 -41.19
C SER A 12 22.47 36.44 -41.52
N LEU A 13 21.98 35.25 -41.86
CA LEU A 13 22.85 34.09 -42.14
C LEU A 13 22.83 33.72 -43.61
N GLY A 14 24.01 33.60 -44.24
CA GLY A 14 24.18 33.02 -45.57
C GLY A 14 23.68 31.55 -45.61
N GLU A 15 23.56 30.97 -46.81
CA GLU A 15 22.99 29.60 -46.99
C GLU A 15 23.65 28.53 -46.15
N GLY A 16 24.95 28.61 -45.90
CA GLY A 16 25.66 27.69 -45.00
C GLY A 16 25.25 27.80 -43.52
N GLY A 17 25.05 29.06 -43.06
CA GLY A 17 24.59 29.32 -41.69
C GLY A 17 23.15 28.88 -41.45
N ARG A 18 22.29 28.93 -42.48
CA ARG A 18 20.90 28.45 -42.41
C ARG A 18 20.81 26.92 -42.27
N ARG A 19 21.67 26.20 -42.97
CA ARG A 19 21.74 24.71 -42.86
C ARG A 19 22.27 24.29 -41.52
N ALA A 20 23.28 24.99 -40.98
CA ALA A 20 23.81 24.75 -39.66
C ALA A 20 22.79 25.07 -38.53
N ALA A 21 22.07 26.19 -38.66
CA ALA A 21 21.02 26.56 -37.69
C ALA A 21 19.81 25.61 -37.71
N LEU A 22 19.38 25.13 -38.88
CA LEU A 22 18.34 24.11 -39.00
C LEU A 22 18.80 22.76 -38.41
N GLY A 23 20.05 22.37 -38.66
CA GLY A 23 20.63 21.15 -38.06
C GLY A 23 20.68 21.23 -36.55
N LEU A 24 21.10 22.35 -35.98
CA LEU A 24 21.14 22.56 -34.55
C LEU A 24 19.73 22.58 -33.93
N LEU A 25 18.75 23.21 -34.63
CA LEU A 25 17.36 23.21 -34.19
C LEU A 25 16.74 21.82 -34.21
N MET A 26 17.06 21.00 -35.23
CA MET A 26 16.60 19.58 -35.24
C MET A 26 17.25 18.74 -34.17
N VAL A 27 18.51 18.96 -33.84
CA VAL A 27 19.21 18.29 -32.74
C VAL A 27 18.58 18.70 -31.37
N LEU A 28 18.24 19.97 -31.21
CA LEU A 28 17.60 20.50 -30.01
C LEU A 28 16.14 20.03 -29.87
N LEU A 29 15.43 19.87 -30.98
CA LEU A 29 14.05 19.33 -30.99
C LEU A 29 14.02 17.79 -30.86
N GLY A 30 15.09 17.10 -31.29
CA GLY A 30 15.26 15.67 -31.17
C GLY A 30 15.82 15.24 -29.82
N ALA A 31 16.25 16.14 -28.95
CA ALA A 31 16.51 15.86 -27.55
C ALA A 31 15.15 15.62 -26.85
N SER A 32 14.53 14.48 -27.15
CA SER A 32 13.49 13.92 -26.31
C SER A 32 14.01 14.04 -24.88
N ARG A 33 13.25 14.65 -24.00
CA ARG A 33 13.54 14.67 -22.56
C ARG A 33 13.74 13.22 -22.16
N ALA A 34 14.98 12.79 -22.05
CA ALA A 34 15.30 11.53 -21.41
C ALA A 34 14.74 11.68 -20.00
N SER A 35 13.57 11.14 -19.77
CA SER A 35 12.99 11.07 -18.42
C SER A 35 14.00 10.25 -17.62
N ALA A 36 14.63 10.88 -16.64
CA ALA A 36 15.63 10.22 -15.84
C ALA A 36 14.95 9.05 -15.12
N GLN A 37 15.29 7.84 -15.54
CA GLN A 37 14.89 6.61 -14.86
C GLN A 37 15.87 6.42 -13.71
N PHE A 38 15.35 6.20 -12.53
CA PHE A 38 16.19 5.84 -11.39
C PHE A 38 16.27 4.33 -11.24
N ASP A 39 17.35 3.85 -10.67
CA ASP A 39 17.47 2.45 -10.27
C ASP A 39 16.62 2.22 -9.01
N PHE A 40 15.61 1.37 -9.14
CA PHE A 40 14.71 1.01 -8.06
C PHE A 40 15.10 -0.31 -7.38
N THR A 41 16.06 -1.04 -7.95
CA THR A 41 16.50 -2.34 -7.40
C THR A 41 17.15 -2.20 -6.04
N GLY A 42 17.08 -3.26 -5.24
CA GLY A 42 17.72 -3.33 -3.94
C GLY A 42 16.77 -3.59 -2.79
N SER A 43 17.31 -3.45 -1.58
CA SER A 43 16.58 -3.59 -0.33
C SER A 43 16.34 -2.21 0.28
N TRP A 44 15.11 -1.94 0.67
CA TRP A 44 14.64 -0.65 1.15
C TRP A 44 14.01 -0.82 2.53
N GLY A 45 14.68 -0.33 3.57
CA GLY A 45 14.16 -0.34 4.94
C GLY A 45 13.10 0.74 5.15
N PRO A 46 12.04 0.50 5.91
CA PRO A 46 11.03 1.51 6.16
C PRO A 46 11.63 2.64 6.99
N ILE A 47 11.38 3.87 6.60
CA ILE A 47 11.51 5.05 7.45
C ILE A 47 10.22 5.13 8.25
N GLY A 48 10.27 5.65 9.50
CA GLY A 48 9.07 5.81 10.30
C GLY A 48 7.96 6.42 9.45
N THR A 49 6.78 5.81 9.47
CA THR A 49 5.69 6.22 8.58
C THR A 49 5.09 7.52 9.10
N GLU A 50 4.94 8.51 8.23
CA GLU A 50 4.20 9.74 8.50
C GLU A 50 2.73 9.45 8.84
N ASP A 51 2.22 8.33 8.33
CA ASP A 51 0.87 7.80 8.55
C ASP A 51 0.81 6.84 9.75
N VAL A 52 1.74 6.90 10.69
CA VAL A 52 1.62 6.14 11.94
C VAL A 52 0.44 6.67 12.73
N GLN A 53 -0.55 5.85 12.79
CA GLN A 53 -1.84 6.18 13.41
C GLN A 53 -1.84 5.78 14.89
N ASN A 54 -0.81 6.13 15.60
CA ASN A 54 -0.71 5.88 17.03
C ASN A 54 -1.80 6.59 17.83
N ASP A 55 -2.41 7.62 17.24
CA ASP A 55 -3.43 8.45 17.87
C ASP A 55 -4.85 8.15 17.36
N SER A 56 -5.01 7.17 16.45
CA SER A 56 -6.34 6.81 15.96
C SER A 56 -7.08 5.94 16.98
N LEU A 57 -8.38 6.19 17.11
CA LEU A 57 -9.24 5.34 17.93
C LEU A 57 -9.30 3.92 17.35
N PRO A 58 -9.25 2.87 18.18
CA PRO A 58 -9.30 1.48 17.71
C PRO A 58 -10.49 1.14 16.83
N VAL A 59 -11.59 1.85 16.98
CA VAL A 59 -12.85 1.65 16.22
C VAL A 59 -13.05 2.69 15.11
N ASP A 60 -12.06 3.48 14.81
CA ASP A 60 -12.16 4.59 13.85
C ASP A 60 -11.89 4.18 12.40
N TYR A 61 -11.57 2.91 12.13
CA TYR A 61 -11.10 2.46 10.81
C TYR A 61 -10.09 3.43 10.18
N LEU A 62 -9.38 4.15 11.02
CA LEU A 62 -8.32 5.07 10.66
C LEU A 62 -8.77 6.23 9.75
N GLY A 63 -10.03 6.62 9.87
CA GLY A 63 -10.61 7.73 9.10
C GLY A 63 -11.01 7.36 7.68
N LEU A 64 -11.01 6.06 7.31
CA LEU A 64 -11.49 5.63 6.00
C LEU A 64 -12.94 6.05 5.76
N ALA A 65 -13.19 6.69 4.61
CA ALA A 65 -14.52 7.04 4.17
C ALA A 65 -15.18 5.82 3.51
N LEU A 66 -15.92 5.04 4.32
CA LEU A 66 -16.53 3.78 3.89
C LEU A 66 -17.95 3.96 3.39
N THR A 67 -18.30 3.21 2.36
CA THR A 67 -19.70 2.98 1.98
C THR A 67 -20.40 2.09 3.02
N ASP A 68 -21.71 1.94 2.95
CA ASP A 68 -22.45 1.01 3.83
C ASP A 68 -22.01 -0.44 3.62
N GLU A 69 -21.70 -0.83 2.38
CA GLU A 69 -21.15 -2.15 2.06
C GLU A 69 -19.75 -2.33 2.67
N GLY A 70 -18.88 -1.34 2.50
CA GLY A 70 -17.54 -1.35 3.10
C GLY A 70 -17.57 -1.48 4.62
N ARG A 71 -18.51 -0.77 5.29
CA ARG A 71 -18.74 -0.90 6.73
C ARG A 71 -19.20 -2.29 7.11
N ALA A 72 -20.15 -2.85 6.36
CA ALA A 72 -20.65 -4.20 6.62
C ALA A 72 -19.54 -5.25 6.51
N ARG A 73 -18.66 -5.11 5.51
CA ARG A 73 -17.49 -5.99 5.33
C ARG A 73 -16.49 -5.85 6.46
N ALA A 74 -16.19 -4.62 6.87
CA ALA A 74 -15.29 -4.36 7.99
C ALA A 74 -15.80 -4.94 9.31
N LEU A 75 -17.11 -4.84 9.55
CA LEU A 75 -17.75 -5.46 10.73
C LEU A 75 -17.74 -6.99 10.71
N ALA A 76 -17.84 -7.58 9.52
CA ALA A 76 -17.81 -9.02 9.35
C ALA A 76 -16.38 -9.61 9.39
N TYR A 77 -15.36 -8.77 9.46
CA TYR A 77 -13.99 -9.22 9.53
C TYR A 77 -13.69 -9.86 10.87
N ASP A 78 -13.13 -11.07 10.81
CA ASP A 78 -12.63 -11.81 11.97
C ASP A 78 -11.22 -12.31 11.64
N GLU A 79 -10.24 -11.85 12.40
CA GLU A 79 -8.83 -12.21 12.17
C GLU A 79 -8.55 -13.70 12.42
N SER A 80 -9.35 -14.35 13.26
CA SER A 80 -9.23 -15.79 13.51
C SER A 80 -9.45 -16.63 12.24
N GLN A 81 -10.16 -16.09 11.25
CA GLN A 81 -10.32 -16.78 9.96
C GLN A 81 -9.02 -17.03 9.23
N LYS A 82 -7.96 -16.29 9.55
CA LYS A 82 -6.63 -16.48 8.93
C LYS A 82 -5.92 -17.73 9.43
N SER A 83 -6.29 -18.24 10.59
CA SER A 83 -5.76 -19.50 11.11
C SER A 83 -6.31 -20.74 10.38
N MET A 84 -7.38 -20.58 9.61
CA MET A 84 -7.93 -21.68 8.81
C MET A 84 -6.91 -22.10 7.72
N ILE A 85 -6.71 -23.40 7.57
CA ILE A 85 -5.68 -24.00 6.69
C ILE A 85 -5.76 -23.47 5.25
N ASP A 86 -6.97 -23.30 4.73
CA ASP A 86 -7.23 -22.78 3.38
C ASP A 86 -6.94 -21.28 3.24
N ARG A 87 -6.74 -20.57 4.34
CA ARG A 87 -6.45 -19.14 4.39
C ARG A 87 -5.05 -18.81 4.89
N GLN A 88 -4.37 -19.79 5.46
CA GLN A 88 -2.95 -19.67 5.72
C GLN A 88 -2.22 -19.47 4.39
N CYS A 89 -1.11 -18.77 4.39
CA CYS A 89 -0.35 -18.46 3.20
C CYS A 89 -1.11 -17.58 2.15
N GLN A 90 -2.18 -16.95 2.50
CA GLN A 90 -2.76 -15.89 1.69
C GLN A 90 -2.06 -14.57 2.01
N GLY A 91 -1.47 -13.93 1.00
CA GLY A 91 -0.89 -12.60 1.13
C GLY A 91 -1.95 -11.54 1.50
N TRP A 92 -1.48 -10.41 1.99
CA TRP A 92 -2.33 -9.26 2.34
C TRP A 92 -2.80 -8.45 1.13
N GLY A 93 -2.27 -8.75 -0.05
CA GLY A 93 -2.58 -8.08 -1.29
C GLY A 93 -1.68 -6.87 -1.60
N ALA A 94 -1.86 -6.30 -2.80
CA ALA A 94 -0.97 -5.28 -3.35
C ALA A 94 -0.82 -4.05 -2.44
N ALA A 95 -1.90 -3.58 -1.80
CA ALA A 95 -1.86 -2.41 -0.95
C ALA A 95 -0.92 -2.57 0.26
N TYR A 96 -0.71 -3.80 0.71
CA TYR A 96 0.12 -4.07 1.88
C TYR A 96 1.61 -3.80 1.67
N VAL A 97 2.07 -3.75 0.43
CA VAL A 97 3.43 -3.30 0.07
C VAL A 97 3.75 -1.94 0.70
N VAL A 98 2.78 -1.03 0.75
CA VAL A 98 2.93 0.28 1.38
C VAL A 98 2.41 0.29 2.81
N LEU A 99 1.29 -0.38 3.07
CA LEU A 99 0.61 -0.35 4.36
C LEU A 99 1.24 -1.29 5.40
N GLY A 100 1.98 -2.29 4.95
CA GLY A 100 2.69 -3.21 5.84
C GLY A 100 3.83 -2.52 6.59
N PRO A 101 4.23 -3.02 7.77
CA PRO A 101 5.27 -2.40 8.60
C PRO A 101 6.70 -2.69 8.10
N PHE A 102 6.84 -3.48 7.04
CA PHE A 102 8.11 -4.03 6.58
C PHE A 102 8.76 -3.18 5.49
N GLY A 103 10.00 -3.47 5.19
CA GLY A 103 10.72 -2.91 4.06
C GLY A 103 10.35 -3.61 2.75
N LEU A 104 11.00 -3.17 1.68
CA LEU A 104 10.81 -3.70 0.35
C LEU A 104 12.11 -4.32 -0.16
N ARG A 105 12.00 -5.43 -0.88
CA ARG A 105 13.05 -5.95 -1.74
C ARG A 105 12.58 -5.84 -3.18
N VAL A 106 13.33 -5.11 -3.99
CA VAL A 106 12.99 -4.88 -5.39
C VAL A 106 13.99 -5.58 -6.28
N SER A 107 13.50 -6.44 -7.14
CA SER A 107 14.27 -7.12 -8.18
C SER A 107 13.72 -6.79 -9.57
N THR A 108 14.53 -7.01 -10.60
CA THR A 108 14.14 -6.78 -12.00
C THR A 108 14.27 -8.06 -12.82
N GLN A 109 13.38 -8.18 -13.79
CA GLN A 109 13.58 -9.05 -14.94
C GLN A 109 13.94 -8.20 -16.14
N THR A 110 15.02 -8.54 -16.82
CA THR A 110 15.48 -7.86 -18.03
C THR A 110 15.38 -8.78 -19.23
N ASP A 111 15.04 -8.20 -20.38
CA ASP A 111 15.14 -8.88 -21.66
C ASP A 111 16.62 -9.04 -22.07
N PRO A 112 17.14 -10.25 -22.22
CA PRO A 112 18.56 -10.47 -22.52
C PRO A 112 18.99 -9.95 -23.89
N ALA A 113 18.05 -9.80 -24.83
CA ALA A 113 18.36 -9.32 -26.18
C ALA A 113 18.47 -7.79 -26.24
N THR A 114 17.67 -7.09 -25.46
CA THR A 114 17.58 -5.61 -25.49
C THR A 114 18.14 -4.94 -24.25
N ASN A 115 18.43 -5.70 -23.20
CA ASN A 115 18.81 -5.21 -21.87
C ASN A 115 17.80 -4.23 -21.26
N ARG A 116 16.54 -4.31 -21.68
CA ARG A 116 15.45 -3.48 -21.13
C ARG A 116 14.79 -4.18 -19.96
N VAL A 117 14.41 -3.39 -18.96
CA VAL A 117 13.63 -3.90 -17.83
C VAL A 117 12.23 -4.28 -18.33
N VAL A 118 11.88 -5.55 -18.18
CA VAL A 118 10.56 -6.13 -18.49
C VAL A 118 9.62 -5.97 -17.30
N SER A 119 10.12 -6.17 -16.09
CA SER A 119 9.33 -6.00 -14.88
C SER A 119 10.18 -5.65 -13.67
N TYR A 120 9.56 -5.00 -12.69
CA TYR A 120 10.01 -4.94 -11.31
C TYR A 120 9.16 -5.88 -10.47
N THR A 121 9.77 -6.62 -9.56
CA THR A 121 9.07 -7.39 -8.53
C THR A 121 9.42 -6.80 -7.18
N ILE A 122 8.39 -6.41 -6.44
CA ILE A 122 8.49 -5.85 -5.09
C ILE A 122 8.06 -6.93 -4.12
N ASP A 123 8.99 -7.46 -3.36
CA ASP A 123 8.71 -8.41 -2.28
C ASP A 123 8.62 -7.66 -0.95
N SER A 124 7.66 -8.01 -0.13
CA SER A 124 7.50 -7.58 1.25
C SER A 124 7.28 -8.82 2.13
N TRP A 125 7.41 -8.67 3.44
CA TRP A 125 7.54 -9.83 4.35
C TRP A 125 6.34 -10.80 4.37
N GLU A 126 5.15 -10.36 4.09
CA GLU A 126 3.96 -11.24 4.08
C GLU A 126 3.35 -11.35 2.68
N ASP A 127 4.11 -11.02 1.67
CA ASP A 127 3.65 -11.04 0.29
C ASP A 127 4.34 -12.19 -0.46
N TRP A 128 3.72 -13.35 -0.44
CA TRP A 128 4.29 -14.61 -0.93
C TRP A 128 4.59 -14.58 -2.43
N ASN A 129 3.87 -13.75 -3.20
CA ASN A 129 3.99 -13.69 -4.65
C ASN A 129 4.71 -12.42 -5.13
N GLY A 130 4.79 -11.40 -4.29
CA GLY A 130 5.32 -10.09 -4.62
C GLY A 130 4.45 -9.31 -5.62
N LEU A 131 4.51 -7.98 -5.57
CA LEU A 131 3.88 -7.12 -6.54
C LEU A 131 4.74 -7.03 -7.80
N THR A 132 4.30 -7.58 -8.92
CA THR A 132 5.01 -7.48 -10.21
C THR A 132 4.49 -6.32 -11.03
N ILE A 133 5.35 -5.34 -11.33
CA ILE A 133 5.06 -4.20 -12.18
C ILE A 133 5.63 -4.47 -13.57
N TRP A 134 4.79 -4.70 -14.56
CA TRP A 134 5.18 -4.94 -15.93
C TRP A 134 5.51 -3.64 -16.66
N MET A 135 6.71 -3.56 -17.24
CA MET A 135 7.26 -2.36 -17.89
C MET A 135 7.33 -2.47 -19.43
N ASP A 136 6.94 -3.58 -19.99
CA ASP A 136 7.08 -3.90 -21.41
C ASP A 136 5.90 -3.40 -22.28
N GLY A 137 4.97 -2.66 -21.68
CA GLY A 137 3.83 -2.09 -22.39
C GLY A 137 2.75 -3.12 -22.75
N ARG A 138 2.79 -4.31 -22.17
CA ARG A 138 1.76 -5.32 -22.40
C ARG A 138 0.36 -4.79 -22.08
N PRO A 139 -0.67 -5.24 -22.85
CA PRO A 139 -2.04 -4.86 -22.60
C PRO A 139 -2.53 -5.41 -21.25
N ARG A 140 -3.50 -4.71 -20.67
CA ARG A 140 -4.21 -5.22 -19.49
C ARG A 140 -4.98 -6.49 -19.88
N PRO A 141 -5.14 -7.44 -18.96
CA PRO A 141 -5.99 -8.59 -19.17
C PRO A 141 -7.45 -8.19 -19.46
N SER A 142 -8.20 -9.11 -20.02
CA SER A 142 -9.65 -8.94 -20.14
C SER A 142 -10.28 -8.79 -18.76
N GLN A 143 -11.37 -8.02 -18.66
CA GLN A 143 -12.16 -7.86 -17.41
C GLN A 143 -12.65 -9.21 -16.83
N TYR A 144 -12.63 -10.30 -17.63
CA TYR A 144 -12.99 -11.64 -17.18
C TYR A 144 -11.77 -12.50 -16.81
N ALA A 145 -10.58 -11.92 -16.80
CA ALA A 145 -9.38 -12.63 -16.38
C ALA A 145 -9.41 -12.91 -14.88
N LEU A 146 -8.59 -13.88 -14.47
CA LEU A 146 -8.45 -14.25 -13.06
C LEU A 146 -7.98 -13.07 -12.21
N HIS A 147 -8.64 -12.82 -11.11
CA HIS A 147 -8.24 -11.88 -10.09
C HIS A 147 -7.31 -12.56 -9.07
N THR A 148 -6.27 -11.87 -8.65
CA THR A 148 -5.29 -12.35 -7.66
C THR A 148 -5.17 -11.37 -6.50
N GLN A 149 -4.51 -11.76 -5.42
CA GLN A 149 -4.29 -10.88 -4.26
C GLN A 149 -3.46 -9.64 -4.65
N GLU A 150 -2.46 -9.83 -5.49
CA GLU A 150 -1.55 -8.78 -5.96
C GLU A 150 -2.12 -8.03 -7.17
N GLY A 151 -3.15 -8.57 -7.81
CA GLY A 151 -3.73 -8.03 -9.03
C GLY A 151 -2.79 -8.14 -10.23
N PHE A 152 -3.04 -7.32 -11.24
CA PHE A 152 -2.22 -7.16 -12.42
C PHE A 152 -1.78 -5.71 -12.55
N THR A 153 -0.46 -5.48 -12.50
CA THR A 153 0.10 -4.13 -12.48
C THR A 153 0.97 -3.85 -13.71
N THR A 154 0.68 -2.76 -14.39
CA THR A 154 1.53 -2.23 -15.46
C THR A 154 2.14 -0.90 -15.04
N GLY A 155 3.36 -0.64 -15.47
CA GLY A 155 4.09 0.58 -15.15
C GLY A 155 4.68 1.29 -16.35
N ARG A 156 5.02 2.55 -16.17
CA ARG A 156 5.77 3.37 -17.11
C ARG A 156 6.50 4.47 -16.37
N TRP A 157 7.54 4.99 -16.99
CA TRP A 157 8.24 6.16 -16.47
C TRP A 157 7.55 7.43 -16.92
N GLU A 158 7.20 8.30 -15.96
CA GLU A 158 6.55 9.58 -16.20
C GLU A 158 7.22 10.69 -15.36
N ASN A 159 7.76 11.71 -15.99
CA ASN A 159 8.30 12.90 -15.30
C ASN A 159 9.31 12.57 -14.18
N GLY A 160 10.13 11.53 -14.35
CA GLY A 160 11.10 11.09 -13.35
C GLY A 160 10.54 10.19 -12.24
N ALA A 161 9.27 9.83 -12.29
CA ALA A 161 8.66 8.87 -11.40
C ALA A 161 8.34 7.56 -12.13
N LEU A 162 8.38 6.44 -11.42
CA LEU A 162 7.76 5.21 -11.89
C LEU A 162 6.27 5.28 -11.55
N ALA A 163 5.43 5.38 -12.56
CA ALA A 163 3.99 5.35 -12.46
C ALA A 163 3.49 3.94 -12.74
N ALA A 164 2.62 3.39 -11.89
CA ALA A 164 2.03 2.08 -12.10
C ALA A 164 0.54 2.09 -11.78
N HIS A 165 -0.17 1.11 -12.33
CA HIS A 165 -1.60 0.95 -12.14
C HIS A 165 -1.96 -0.52 -12.02
N THR A 166 -2.66 -0.86 -10.94
CA THR A 166 -3.09 -2.21 -10.59
C THR A 166 -4.58 -2.38 -10.82
N THR A 167 -4.95 -3.50 -11.41
CA THR A 167 -6.33 -3.96 -11.61
C THR A 167 -6.42 -5.44 -11.26
N HIS A 168 -7.59 -6.07 -11.40
CA HIS A 168 -7.80 -7.51 -11.19
C HIS A 168 -7.42 -7.97 -9.76
N LEU A 169 -7.71 -7.12 -8.79
CA LEU A 169 -7.56 -7.47 -7.38
C LEU A 169 -8.62 -8.48 -6.96
N LYS A 170 -8.22 -9.49 -6.20
CA LYS A 170 -9.16 -10.41 -5.57
C LYS A 170 -9.75 -9.77 -4.32
N VAL A 171 -11.04 -9.98 -4.07
CA VAL A 171 -11.68 -9.54 -2.83
C VAL A 171 -10.94 -10.10 -1.62
N GLY A 172 -10.66 -9.27 -0.65
CA GLY A 172 -10.04 -9.68 0.62
C GLY A 172 -8.65 -9.12 0.87
N GLY A 173 -8.01 -8.44 -0.10
CA GLY A 173 -6.85 -7.62 0.18
C GLY A 173 -7.25 -6.45 1.09
N PHE A 174 -6.49 -6.21 2.16
CA PHE A 174 -6.86 -5.15 3.11
C PHE A 174 -6.16 -3.85 2.76
N ILE A 175 -6.90 -2.74 2.83
CA ILE A 175 -6.29 -1.42 2.74
C ILE A 175 -5.40 -1.17 3.95
N ARG A 176 -5.87 -1.56 5.13
CA ARG A 176 -5.16 -1.40 6.41
C ARG A 176 -5.46 -2.58 7.33
N LYS A 177 -4.75 -2.68 8.45
CA LYS A 177 -5.00 -3.69 9.50
C LYS A 177 -6.37 -3.55 10.21
N THR A 178 -7.28 -2.83 9.61
CA THR A 178 -8.62 -2.58 10.16
C THR A 178 -9.64 -3.63 9.77
N GLY A 179 -9.27 -4.56 8.89
CA GLY A 179 -10.22 -5.51 8.32
C GLY A 179 -11.08 -4.95 7.19
N VAL A 180 -10.81 -3.74 6.72
CA VAL A 180 -11.47 -3.16 5.55
C VAL A 180 -10.88 -3.78 4.29
N PRO A 181 -11.62 -4.60 3.52
CA PRO A 181 -11.11 -5.23 2.32
C PRO A 181 -11.14 -4.26 1.13
N LEU A 182 -10.38 -4.60 0.09
CA LEU A 182 -10.61 -4.10 -1.25
C LEU A 182 -11.58 -5.04 -2.00
N SER A 183 -12.44 -4.48 -2.84
CA SER A 183 -13.29 -5.25 -3.73
C SER A 183 -12.54 -5.72 -4.98
N ASP A 184 -13.17 -6.57 -5.78
CA ASP A 184 -12.67 -6.98 -7.10
C ASP A 184 -12.79 -5.88 -8.17
N GLN A 185 -13.48 -4.80 -7.88
CA GLN A 185 -13.56 -3.59 -8.71
C GLN A 185 -12.54 -2.53 -8.32
N ALA A 186 -11.79 -2.77 -7.25
CA ALA A 186 -10.79 -1.82 -6.79
C ALA A 186 -9.63 -1.71 -7.80
N THR A 187 -9.04 -0.52 -7.83
CA THR A 187 -7.82 -0.22 -8.56
C THR A 187 -6.85 0.53 -7.67
N ILE A 188 -5.56 0.39 -7.97
CA ILE A 188 -4.54 1.14 -7.22
C ILE A 188 -3.63 1.86 -8.21
N ASP A 189 -3.49 3.16 -8.05
CA ASP A 189 -2.50 3.97 -8.73
C ASP A 189 -1.29 4.18 -7.83
N TRP A 190 -0.11 3.96 -8.40
CA TRP A 190 1.15 4.06 -7.70
C TRP A 190 2.01 5.15 -8.31
N ARG A 191 2.79 5.84 -7.45
CA ARG A 191 3.88 6.71 -7.85
C ARG A 191 5.08 6.41 -6.96
N PHE A 192 6.20 6.04 -7.59
CA PHE A 192 7.46 5.80 -6.91
C PHE A 192 8.40 6.95 -7.26
N TYR A 193 8.87 7.63 -6.25
CA TYR A 193 9.83 8.72 -6.38
C TYR A 193 11.11 8.33 -5.67
N ARG A 194 12.25 8.58 -6.29
CA ARG A 194 13.54 8.41 -5.63
C ARG A 194 14.24 9.74 -5.47
N HIS A 195 14.73 9.99 -4.29
CA HIS A 195 15.63 11.09 -3.96
C HIS A 195 16.80 10.52 -3.19
N ASP A 196 17.98 10.48 -3.82
CA ASP A 196 19.21 9.88 -3.28
C ASP A 196 19.01 8.42 -2.81
N ASP A 197 19.11 8.19 -1.51
CA ASP A 197 18.94 6.89 -0.85
C ASP A 197 17.51 6.63 -0.33
N VAL A 198 16.57 7.50 -0.66
CA VAL A 198 15.17 7.38 -0.23
C VAL A 198 14.26 7.15 -1.42
N VAL A 199 13.35 6.19 -1.30
CA VAL A 199 12.22 5.99 -2.19
C VAL A 199 10.94 6.30 -1.43
N THR A 200 10.11 7.18 -1.98
CA THR A 200 8.75 7.44 -1.49
C THR A 200 7.75 6.80 -2.43
N VAL A 201 6.88 6.01 -1.88
CA VAL A 201 5.78 5.35 -2.61
C VAL A 201 4.48 6.03 -2.22
N LEU A 202 3.79 6.61 -3.20
CA LEU A 202 2.43 7.10 -3.06
C LEU A 202 1.48 6.06 -3.64
N MET A 203 0.49 5.66 -2.85
CA MET A 203 -0.60 4.78 -3.21
C MET A 203 -1.92 5.55 -3.22
N ILE A 204 -2.71 5.36 -4.26
CA ILE A 204 -4.08 5.87 -4.36
C ILE A 204 -4.96 4.67 -4.68
N ALA A 205 -5.67 4.17 -3.68
CA ALA A 205 -6.61 3.07 -3.83
C ALA A 205 -8.02 3.61 -4.04
N THR A 206 -8.64 3.23 -5.15
CA THR A 206 -10.02 3.57 -5.49
C THR A 206 -10.86 2.30 -5.49
N ASP A 207 -11.94 2.30 -4.73
CA ASP A 207 -12.86 1.17 -4.65
C ASP A 207 -14.32 1.66 -4.69
N PRO A 208 -15.01 1.50 -5.82
CA PRO A 208 -16.37 2.00 -5.96
C PRO A 208 -17.41 1.29 -5.09
N LEU A 209 -17.08 0.09 -4.58
CA LEU A 209 -18.00 -0.66 -3.71
C LEU A 209 -17.80 -0.34 -2.24
N TYR A 210 -16.55 -0.17 -1.78
CA TYR A 210 -16.27 -0.08 -0.35
C TYR A 210 -15.81 1.29 0.12
N LEU A 211 -15.32 2.16 -0.79
CA LEU A 211 -14.84 3.49 -0.45
C LEU A 211 -15.73 4.59 -1.05
N VAL A 212 -16.04 5.61 -0.27
CA VAL A 212 -16.73 6.83 -0.74
C VAL A 212 -15.76 7.73 -1.50
N GLU A 213 -14.50 7.76 -1.07
CA GLU A 213 -13.41 8.52 -1.70
C GLU A 213 -12.13 7.68 -1.70
N PRO A 214 -11.17 7.96 -2.60
CA PRO A 214 -9.93 7.20 -2.66
C PRO A 214 -9.13 7.27 -1.35
N GLU A 215 -8.56 6.14 -0.96
CA GLU A 215 -7.55 6.10 0.10
C GLU A 215 -6.20 6.52 -0.48
N ILE A 216 -5.61 7.55 0.08
CA ILE A 216 -4.32 8.09 -0.36
C ILE A 216 -3.33 7.94 0.79
N VAL A 217 -2.26 7.19 0.55
CA VAL A 217 -1.21 6.94 1.54
C VAL A 217 0.15 7.04 0.90
N SER A 218 1.10 7.65 1.60
CA SER A 218 2.50 7.63 1.21
C SER A 218 3.36 6.94 2.26
N LYS A 219 4.44 6.32 1.80
CA LYS A 219 5.44 5.71 2.67
C LYS A 219 6.83 5.86 2.07
N SER A 220 7.78 6.19 2.93
CA SER A 220 9.17 6.35 2.55
C SER A 220 10.03 5.20 3.04
N PHE A 221 11.01 4.84 2.22
CA PHE A 221 11.94 3.75 2.47
C PHE A 221 13.36 4.22 2.18
N ARG A 222 14.31 3.81 3.00
CA ARG A 222 15.73 4.11 2.79
C ARG A 222 16.46 2.90 2.26
N LEU A 223 17.36 3.11 1.30
CA LEU A 223 18.20 2.05 0.76
C LEU A 223 19.00 1.39 1.90
N SER A 224 18.85 0.08 2.02
CA SER A 224 19.51 -0.72 3.04
C SER A 224 20.74 -1.43 2.45
N PRO A 225 21.92 -1.30 3.07
CA PRO A 225 23.08 -2.08 2.66
C PRO A 225 22.96 -3.57 3.01
N ARG A 226 22.01 -3.92 3.86
CA ARG A 226 21.75 -5.30 4.23
C ARG A 226 20.65 -5.86 3.33
N PRO A 227 20.86 -7.02 2.68
CA PRO A 227 19.78 -7.65 1.94
C PRO A 227 18.64 -8.01 2.89
N LEU A 228 17.44 -7.62 2.49
CA LEU A 228 16.22 -8.05 3.15
C LEU A 228 15.78 -9.33 2.45
N ASP A 229 15.76 -10.44 3.17
CA ASP A 229 15.27 -11.71 2.64
C ASP A 229 13.91 -12.01 3.30
N TYR A 230 12.86 -11.75 2.55
CA TYR A 230 11.49 -11.97 3.02
C TYR A 230 10.83 -13.20 2.39
N ARG A 231 11.55 -13.89 1.50
CA ARG A 231 11.02 -15.07 0.84
C ARG A 231 11.14 -16.30 1.72
N THR A 232 10.30 -16.37 2.73
CA THR A 232 10.14 -17.60 3.48
C THR A 232 8.99 -18.38 2.83
N PRO A 233 9.21 -19.60 2.34
CA PRO A 233 8.12 -20.42 1.82
C PRO A 233 7.05 -20.56 2.90
N CYS A 234 5.83 -20.21 2.60
CA CYS A 234 4.74 -20.45 3.50
C CYS A 234 4.34 -21.93 3.42
N VAL A 235 4.38 -22.60 4.53
CA VAL A 235 3.87 -23.98 4.67
C VAL A 235 2.66 -23.88 5.60
N PRO A 236 1.44 -24.23 5.15
CA PRO A 236 0.30 -24.28 6.04
C PRO A 236 0.61 -25.18 7.23
N GLY A 237 0.57 -24.59 8.43
CA GLY A 237 0.78 -25.34 9.66
C GLY A 237 -0.51 -26.05 10.05
N TYR A 238 -0.43 -27.34 10.32
CA TYR A 238 -1.47 -28.00 11.07
C TYR A 238 -1.20 -27.66 12.54
N GLU A 239 -2.00 -26.79 13.10
CA GLU A 239 -1.99 -26.57 14.55
C GLU A 239 -2.48 -27.86 15.20
N GLY A 240 -1.52 -28.68 15.66
CA GLY A 240 -1.84 -29.80 16.56
C GLY A 240 -2.50 -29.21 17.79
N ARG A 241 -3.78 -29.49 17.97
CA ARG A 241 -4.50 -29.04 19.16
C ARG A 241 -3.90 -29.70 20.40
N GLU A 242 -3.05 -28.98 21.10
CA GLU A 242 -2.79 -29.28 22.48
C GLU A 242 -3.96 -28.76 23.34
N PRO A 243 -4.40 -29.51 24.34
CA PRO A 243 -5.44 -29.03 25.24
C PRO A 243 -5.01 -27.70 25.89
N GLY A 244 -5.71 -26.62 25.59
CA GLY A 244 -5.42 -25.28 26.11
C GLY A 244 -4.95 -24.29 25.08
N ASP A 245 -4.63 -24.71 23.86
CA ASP A 245 -4.20 -23.80 22.75
C ASP A 245 -5.38 -23.33 21.87
N ASP A 246 -6.60 -23.69 22.24
CA ASP A 246 -7.78 -23.22 21.53
C ASP A 246 -7.91 -21.68 21.66
N VAL A 247 -7.93 -20.97 20.53
CA VAL A 247 -8.34 -19.57 20.52
C VAL A 247 -9.82 -19.54 20.90
N PRO A 248 -10.17 -18.92 22.03
CA PRO A 248 -11.55 -18.94 22.48
C PRO A 248 -12.43 -18.12 21.55
N HIS A 249 -13.49 -18.72 21.04
CA HIS A 249 -14.54 -18.04 20.30
C HIS A 249 -15.69 -17.71 21.24
N PHE A 250 -16.09 -16.46 21.25
CA PHE A 250 -17.19 -16.00 22.09
C PHE A 250 -18.38 -15.59 21.21
N ALA A 251 -19.56 -15.87 21.67
CA ALA A 251 -20.76 -15.29 21.06
C ALA A 251 -20.73 -13.75 21.21
N PRO A 252 -21.44 -13.01 20.35
CA PRO A 252 -21.58 -11.57 20.50
C PRO A 252 -21.93 -11.20 21.95
N ASP A 253 -21.35 -10.17 22.48
CA ASP A 253 -21.49 -9.67 23.87
C ASP A 253 -20.90 -10.56 24.98
N GLN A 254 -20.38 -11.75 24.67
CA GLN A 254 -19.85 -12.68 25.67
C GLN A 254 -18.32 -12.70 25.74
N ASN A 255 -17.63 -11.89 24.97
CA ASN A 255 -16.19 -11.82 25.00
C ASN A 255 -15.69 -11.11 26.28
N PRO A 256 -15.05 -11.83 27.23
CA PRO A 256 -14.60 -11.24 28.50
C PRO A 256 -13.48 -10.21 28.31
N PHE A 257 -12.73 -10.29 27.21
CA PHE A 257 -11.68 -9.32 26.90
C PHE A 257 -12.24 -7.96 26.46
N ALA A 258 -13.50 -7.88 26.09
CA ALA A 258 -14.15 -6.62 25.75
C ALA A 258 -14.13 -5.64 26.93
N ASP A 259 -14.34 -6.12 28.13
CA ASP A 259 -14.35 -5.30 29.34
C ASP A 259 -12.96 -4.75 29.68
N GLU A 260 -11.91 -5.55 29.48
CA GLU A 260 -10.52 -5.11 29.63
C GLU A 260 -10.22 -3.99 28.65
N PHE A 261 -10.64 -4.12 27.39
CA PHE A 261 -10.43 -3.15 26.33
C PHE A 261 -11.18 -1.83 26.61
N ILE A 262 -12.45 -1.95 27.01
CA ILE A 262 -13.29 -0.83 27.42
C ILE A 262 -12.60 -0.01 28.51
N LYS A 263 -12.13 -0.71 29.55
CA LYS A 263 -11.44 -0.08 30.67
C LYS A 263 -10.11 0.57 30.28
N PHE A 264 -9.34 -0.13 29.44
CA PHE A 264 -8.01 0.34 29.05
C PHE A 264 -8.07 1.59 28.19
N TYR A 265 -9.01 1.65 27.24
CA TYR A 265 -9.16 2.79 26.32
C TYR A 265 -10.24 3.79 26.75
N SER A 266 -10.92 3.55 27.85
CA SER A 266 -12.05 4.40 28.30
C SER A 266 -13.12 4.59 27.22
N LEU A 267 -13.38 3.52 26.45
CA LEU A 267 -14.35 3.54 25.34
C LEU A 267 -15.73 3.03 25.80
N PRO A 268 -16.82 3.50 25.18
CA PRO A 268 -18.14 2.90 25.37
C PRO A 268 -18.16 1.43 24.90
N ARG A 269 -18.95 0.59 25.57
CA ARG A 269 -19.06 -0.83 25.23
C ARG A 269 -19.50 -1.05 23.78
N GLU A 270 -20.46 -0.30 23.30
CA GLU A 270 -20.95 -0.36 21.93
C GLU A 270 -19.86 -0.05 20.90
N ALA A 271 -18.91 0.81 21.23
CA ALA A 271 -17.77 1.11 20.37
C ALA A 271 -16.80 -0.06 20.27
N VAL A 272 -16.57 -0.77 21.36
CA VAL A 272 -15.68 -1.92 21.41
C VAL A 272 -16.29 -3.15 20.74
N LEU A 273 -17.60 -3.33 20.88
CA LEU A 273 -18.31 -4.43 20.24
C LEU A 273 -18.60 -4.20 18.75
N GLY A 274 -18.33 -2.99 18.25
CA GLY A 274 -18.42 -2.71 16.83
C GLY A 274 -19.84 -2.64 16.30
N TYR A 275 -20.78 -2.13 17.07
CA TYR A 275 -22.15 -1.92 16.59
C TYR A 275 -22.18 -0.93 15.41
N ARG A 276 -23.13 -1.10 14.51
CA ARG A 276 -23.22 -0.34 13.26
C ARG A 276 -23.11 1.18 13.45
N GLU A 277 -23.73 1.71 14.50
CA GLU A 277 -23.77 3.14 14.82
C GLU A 277 -22.37 3.72 15.06
N THR A 278 -21.44 2.90 15.53
CA THR A 278 -20.06 3.31 15.87
C THR A 278 -19.22 3.64 14.66
N LEU A 279 -19.64 3.23 13.47
CA LEU A 279 -18.96 3.46 12.22
C LEU A 279 -19.28 4.81 11.57
N TYR A 280 -20.28 5.53 12.09
CA TYR A 280 -20.65 6.82 11.53
C TYR A 280 -19.77 7.96 12.06
N PRO A 281 -19.49 8.98 11.23
CA PRO A 281 -18.63 10.09 11.62
C PRO A 281 -19.10 10.85 12.87
N GLU A 282 -20.41 10.93 13.08
CA GLU A 282 -21.03 11.57 14.24
C GLU A 282 -20.68 10.83 15.53
N TYR A 283 -20.71 9.52 15.49
CA TYR A 283 -20.33 8.70 16.62
C TYR A 283 -18.82 8.83 16.93
N ARG A 284 -17.98 8.85 15.91
CA ARG A 284 -16.54 9.07 16.06
C ARG A 284 -16.24 10.43 16.72
N LYS A 285 -16.93 11.48 16.29
CA LYS A 285 -16.80 12.81 16.93
C LYS A 285 -17.17 12.77 18.43
N LYS A 286 -18.24 12.05 18.77
CA LYS A 286 -18.66 11.83 20.15
C LYS A 286 -17.59 11.11 20.96
N ILE A 287 -17.02 10.04 20.44
CA ILE A 287 -15.99 9.26 21.12
C ILE A 287 -14.73 10.12 21.36
N ARG A 288 -14.29 10.88 20.36
CA ARG A 288 -13.10 11.73 20.47
C ARG A 288 -13.18 12.75 21.62
N ALA A 289 -14.35 13.17 21.98
CA ALA A 289 -14.55 14.09 23.12
C ALA A 289 -14.31 13.41 24.49
N THR A 290 -14.46 12.09 24.55
CA THR A 290 -14.37 11.31 25.81
C THR A 290 -13.19 10.33 25.85
N TYR A 291 -12.53 10.12 24.73
CA TYR A 291 -11.40 9.21 24.62
C TYR A 291 -10.20 9.70 25.43
N VAL A 292 -9.69 8.82 26.27
CA VAL A 292 -8.45 9.04 27.00
C VAL A 292 -7.39 8.11 26.40
N PRO A 293 -6.35 8.66 25.74
CA PRO A 293 -5.30 7.82 25.20
C PRO A 293 -4.63 7.00 26.31
N PRO A 294 -4.30 5.72 26.07
CA PRO A 294 -3.55 4.95 27.04
C PRO A 294 -2.17 5.59 27.26
N PRO A 295 -1.58 5.41 28.44
CA PRO A 295 -0.25 5.90 28.71
C PRO A 295 0.75 5.32 27.71
N PRO A 296 1.76 6.11 27.29
CA PRO A 296 2.75 5.62 26.34
C PRO A 296 3.41 4.36 26.87
N CYS A 297 3.51 3.36 26.01
CA CYS A 297 4.16 2.11 26.34
C CYS A 297 5.67 2.35 26.58
N LYS A 298 6.17 1.88 27.72
CA LYS A 298 7.57 2.08 28.10
C LYS A 298 8.48 0.91 27.75
N GLU A 299 7.95 -0.28 27.56
CA GLU A 299 8.73 -1.50 27.30
C GLU A 299 7.95 -2.45 26.36
N ALA A 300 8.68 -3.08 25.44
CA ALA A 300 8.19 -4.14 24.54
C ALA A 300 6.84 -3.86 23.86
N CYS A 301 6.65 -2.64 23.41
CA CYS A 301 5.47 -2.25 22.66
C CYS A 301 5.51 -2.90 21.30
N GLY A 302 4.78 -4.01 21.14
CA GLY A 302 4.66 -4.69 19.85
C GLY A 302 4.17 -3.74 18.76
N GLN A 303 4.50 -4.05 17.51
CA GLN A 303 4.14 -3.24 16.33
C GLN A 303 2.62 -3.12 16.09
N ALA A 304 1.83 -3.97 16.73
CA ALA A 304 0.38 -3.90 16.75
C ALA A 304 -0.08 -2.99 17.89
N GLY A 305 0.13 -1.70 17.73
CA GLY A 305 -0.25 -0.63 18.64
C GLY A 305 -0.74 -1.06 20.02
N ASN A 306 -0.09 -0.63 21.04
CA ASN A 306 -0.52 -0.54 22.46
C ASN A 306 -1.27 -1.72 23.11
N PHE A 307 -1.46 -2.87 22.46
CA PHE A 307 -2.01 -4.08 23.05
C PHE A 307 -0.95 -4.89 23.82
N VAL A 308 -0.08 -4.25 24.53
CA VAL A 308 0.79 -5.01 25.43
C VAL A 308 0.10 -5.09 26.78
N ARG A 309 -0.43 -6.28 27.08
CA ARG A 309 -0.78 -6.62 28.45
C ARG A 309 0.42 -6.33 29.35
N ARG A 310 0.32 -5.37 30.23
CA ARG A 310 1.08 -5.45 31.46
C ARG A 310 0.56 -6.70 32.20
N ARG A 311 1.33 -7.76 32.21
CA ARG A 311 1.21 -8.73 33.28
C ARG A 311 1.64 -7.95 34.53
N GLU A 312 0.68 -7.53 35.31
CA GLU A 312 0.95 -7.17 36.69
C GLU A 312 1.37 -8.47 37.39
N ASN A 313 2.65 -8.51 37.79
CA ASN A 313 3.18 -9.52 38.71
C ASN A 313 2.62 -9.25 40.11
#